data_7b66ae3d44080badb1b3494d0a5c2374
#
_entry.id   7b66ae3d44080badb1b3494d0a5c2374
#
_cell.length_a   1.000
_cell.length_b   1.000
_cell.length_c   1.000
_cell.angle_alpha   90.00
_cell.angle_beta   90.00
_cell.angle_gamma   90.00
#
_symmetry.space_group_name_H-M   'P 1'
#
loop_
_entity.id
_entity.type
_entity.pdbx_description
1 polymer ?
#
loop_
_entity_poly.entity_id
_entity_poly.type
_entity_poly.pdbx_seq_one_letter_code
_entity_poly.pdbx_strand_id
1 'polypeptide(L)'
;MATDVLPTQETHSAIPLGTRNGIEMAILRRTEKTLGKIISRPNSADLIDGVQIEPLQVYPDDRGFFTELARLGKGLAANMVPDDTRKIQMSLTLTYPGTIKAIHYHSEQTDLWAPVSGMVQVFLYDLRRHSRTFGAINTIFAGRFQPWEILIPPGVGHGYKALGVEPIQLVYLTDRHYNPADELRIAYNHPDIAYDWEIQHK
;
A
#
# COMPACT_ATOMS: atom_id res chain seq x y z
N MET A 1 35.00 31.03 18.74
CA MET A 1 33.90 30.17 19.25
C MET A 1 32.80 30.22 18.21
N ALA A 2 32.69 29.21 17.38
CA ALA A 2 31.61 29.12 16.42
C ALA A 2 30.44 28.42 17.12
N THR A 3 29.31 29.09 17.21
CA THR A 3 28.05 28.52 17.71
C THR A 3 27.43 27.70 16.60
N ASP A 4 27.45 26.35 16.72
CA ASP A 4 26.69 25.42 15.89
C ASP A 4 25.20 25.72 16.10
N VAL A 5 24.58 26.34 15.09
CA VAL A 5 23.14 26.46 15.00
C VAL A 5 22.62 25.14 14.43
N LEU A 6 22.05 24.30 15.31
CA LEU A 6 21.29 23.11 14.90
C LEU A 6 20.19 23.53 13.91
N PRO A 7 19.99 22.79 12.79
CA PRO A 7 18.92 23.11 11.87
C PRO A 7 17.57 22.98 12.58
N THR A 8 16.80 24.05 12.55
CA THR A 8 15.41 24.09 13.01
C THR A 8 14.63 23.01 12.25
N GLN A 9 14.11 22.00 12.98
CA GLN A 9 13.13 21.10 12.45
C GLN A 9 11.94 21.93 11.97
N GLU A 10 11.75 22.03 10.65
CA GLU A 10 10.50 22.52 10.08
C GLU A 10 9.38 21.63 10.63
N THR A 11 8.55 22.20 11.49
CA THR A 11 7.34 21.55 11.99
C THR A 11 6.36 21.48 10.83
N HIS A 12 6.46 20.43 10.01
CA HIS A 12 5.47 20.15 8.99
C HIS A 12 4.12 19.99 9.68
N SER A 13 3.21 20.94 9.43
CA SER A 13 1.88 20.89 10.03
C SER A 13 1.11 19.68 9.49
N ALA A 14 0.63 18.82 10.38
CA ALA A 14 -0.20 17.69 10.01
C ALA A 14 -1.67 18.11 9.90
N ILE A 15 -2.39 17.56 8.92
CA ILE A 15 -3.84 17.73 8.74
C ILE A 15 -4.52 16.56 9.42
N PRO A 16 -5.29 16.74 10.49
CA PRO A 16 -5.96 15.65 11.18
C PRO A 16 -7.07 15.03 10.29
N LEU A 17 -7.13 13.71 10.25
CA LEU A 17 -8.22 12.93 9.67
C LEU A 17 -9.16 12.36 10.74
N GLY A 18 -8.78 12.51 12.02
CA GLY A 18 -9.51 12.03 13.18
C GLY A 18 -8.93 10.74 13.77
N THR A 19 -9.60 10.27 14.81
CA THR A 19 -9.24 9.01 15.49
C THR A 19 -10.36 7.99 15.29
N ARG A 20 -9.99 6.79 14.84
CA ARG A 20 -10.91 5.66 14.69
C ARG A 20 -10.24 4.39 15.21
N ASN A 21 -10.98 3.60 15.98
CA ASN A 21 -10.51 2.33 16.54
C ASN A 21 -9.12 2.44 17.23
N GLY A 22 -8.89 3.56 17.92
CA GLY A 22 -7.64 3.83 18.63
C GLY A 22 -6.48 4.33 17.73
N ILE A 23 -6.69 4.45 16.42
CA ILE A 23 -5.68 4.96 15.49
C ILE A 23 -5.95 6.44 15.22
N GLU A 24 -5.07 7.33 15.67
CA GLU A 24 -5.07 8.75 15.29
C GLU A 24 -4.40 8.87 13.92
N MET A 25 -5.14 9.40 12.95
CA MET A 25 -4.69 9.54 11.57
C MET A 25 -4.58 10.99 11.14
N ALA A 26 -3.56 11.29 10.36
CA ALA A 26 -3.31 12.62 9.82
C ALA A 26 -2.51 12.54 8.51
N ILE A 27 -2.56 13.62 7.72
CA ILE A 27 -1.69 13.83 6.56
C ILE A 27 -0.55 14.75 6.98
N LEU A 28 0.69 14.30 6.78
CA LEU A 28 1.88 15.14 6.88
C LEU A 28 2.03 15.93 5.58
N ARG A 29 1.97 17.26 5.64
CA ARG A 29 2.02 18.13 4.46
C ARG A 29 3.35 18.03 3.72
N ARG A 30 3.25 17.97 2.39
CA ARG A 30 4.38 18.03 1.46
C ARG A 30 4.15 19.17 0.47
N THR A 31 5.23 19.79 0.06
CA THR A 31 5.21 20.89 -0.90
C THR A 31 5.64 20.45 -2.30
N GLU A 32 6.34 19.33 -2.42
CA GLU A 32 6.88 18.83 -3.67
C GLU A 32 6.33 17.46 -4.00
N LYS A 33 6.07 17.24 -5.30
CA LYS A 33 5.66 15.92 -5.82
C LYS A 33 6.76 14.89 -5.59
N THR A 34 6.36 13.69 -5.21
CA THR A 34 7.31 12.62 -4.90
C THR A 34 6.70 11.23 -5.15
N LEU A 35 7.57 10.26 -5.47
CA LEU A 35 7.28 8.83 -5.39
C LEU A 35 7.55 8.25 -3.98
N GLY A 36 8.11 9.07 -3.08
CA GLY A 36 8.62 8.58 -1.81
C GLY A 36 9.77 7.58 -2.00
N LYS A 37 9.81 6.55 -1.17
CA LYS A 37 10.80 5.48 -1.29
C LYS A 37 10.30 4.40 -2.24
N ILE A 38 11.06 4.16 -3.31
CA ILE A 38 10.79 3.03 -4.22
C ILE A 38 11.33 1.76 -3.56
N ILE A 39 10.45 0.84 -3.30
CA ILE A 39 10.78 -0.44 -2.66
C ILE A 39 11.15 -1.45 -3.74
N SER A 40 12.42 -1.82 -3.80
CA SER A 40 12.99 -2.76 -4.77
C SER A 40 13.29 -4.15 -4.18
N ARG A 41 13.10 -4.34 -2.86
CA ARG A 41 13.35 -5.60 -2.15
C ARG A 41 12.29 -5.81 -1.06
N PRO A 42 11.81 -7.05 -0.86
CA PRO A 42 10.76 -7.35 0.12
C PRO A 42 11.12 -6.99 1.56
N ASN A 43 12.40 -7.10 1.92
CA ASN A 43 12.92 -6.80 3.26
C ASN A 43 13.58 -5.43 3.37
N SER A 44 13.10 -4.43 2.63
CA SER A 44 13.63 -3.07 2.69
C SER A 44 13.43 -2.46 4.07
N ALA A 45 14.46 -1.80 4.60
CA ALA A 45 14.37 -1.02 5.83
C ALA A 45 13.52 0.27 5.66
N ASP A 46 13.24 0.66 4.43
CA ASP A 46 12.42 1.83 4.10
C ASP A 46 10.91 1.52 4.07
N LEU A 47 10.50 0.27 4.30
CA LEU A 47 9.08 -0.09 4.37
C LEU A 47 8.37 0.65 5.50
N ILE A 48 7.14 1.09 5.19
CA ILE A 48 6.20 1.60 6.19
C ILE A 48 5.99 0.54 7.27
N ASP A 49 5.99 0.95 8.52
CA ASP A 49 5.88 0.06 9.68
C ASP A 49 4.62 -0.83 9.58
N GLY A 50 4.80 -2.14 9.71
CA GLY A 50 3.75 -3.15 9.58
C GLY A 50 3.39 -3.55 8.14
N VAL A 51 3.84 -2.84 7.11
CA VAL A 51 3.76 -3.32 5.73
C VAL A 51 4.75 -4.46 5.54
N GLN A 52 4.30 -5.54 4.91
CA GLN A 52 5.13 -6.71 4.62
C GLN A 52 4.98 -7.10 3.16
N ILE A 53 6.04 -7.63 2.57
CA ILE A 53 6.08 -8.08 1.19
C ILE A 53 6.68 -9.48 1.14
N GLU A 54 6.06 -10.39 0.39
CA GLU A 54 6.63 -11.69 0.05
C GLU A 54 6.59 -11.90 -1.47
N PRO A 55 7.67 -12.43 -2.08
CA PRO A 55 7.64 -12.89 -3.46
C PRO A 55 6.74 -14.13 -3.58
N LEU A 56 5.84 -14.11 -4.57
CA LEU A 56 5.08 -15.29 -4.95
C LEU A 56 5.99 -16.30 -5.66
N GLN A 57 5.92 -17.56 -5.27
CA GLN A 57 6.63 -18.62 -5.96
C GLN A 57 5.88 -18.99 -7.23
N VAL A 58 6.52 -18.82 -8.38
CA VAL A 58 5.99 -19.18 -9.70
C VAL A 58 6.61 -20.50 -10.15
N TYR A 59 5.78 -21.43 -10.62
CA TYR A 59 6.16 -22.75 -11.13
C TYR A 59 5.79 -22.81 -12.62
N PRO A 60 6.72 -22.47 -13.54
CA PRO A 60 6.47 -22.51 -14.97
C PRO A 60 6.55 -23.93 -15.52
N ASP A 61 5.73 -24.25 -16.54
CA ASP A 61 5.80 -25.44 -17.35
C ASP A 61 5.47 -25.13 -18.83
N ASP A 62 5.38 -26.15 -19.69
CA ASP A 62 5.09 -26.00 -21.13
C ASP A 62 3.65 -25.54 -21.46
N ARG A 63 2.78 -25.45 -20.47
CA ARG A 63 1.38 -24.98 -20.58
C ARG A 63 1.18 -23.59 -19.98
N GLY A 64 2.18 -23.05 -19.25
CA GLY A 64 2.12 -21.77 -18.59
C GLY A 64 2.82 -21.76 -17.23
N PHE A 65 2.10 -21.40 -16.17
CA PHE A 65 2.65 -21.45 -14.81
C PHE A 65 1.54 -21.70 -13.78
N PHE A 66 1.94 -22.25 -12.64
CA PHE A 66 1.14 -22.30 -11.43
C PHE A 66 1.78 -21.36 -10.38
N THR A 67 0.95 -20.70 -9.60
CA THR A 67 1.36 -19.96 -8.38
C THR A 67 0.26 -20.06 -7.34
N GLU A 68 0.64 -20.25 -6.09
CA GLU A 68 -0.26 -20.14 -4.95
C GLU A 68 -0.23 -18.69 -4.50
N LEU A 69 -1.39 -18.04 -4.42
CA LEU A 69 -1.48 -16.63 -4.00
C LEU A 69 -1.48 -16.48 -2.48
N ALA A 70 -2.21 -17.34 -1.78
CA ALA A 70 -2.29 -17.28 -0.34
C ALA A 70 -2.66 -18.64 0.25
N ARG A 71 -2.14 -18.91 1.44
CA ARG A 71 -2.56 -20.05 2.26
C ARG A 71 -2.83 -19.55 3.67
N LEU A 72 -4.10 -19.55 4.09
CA LEU A 72 -4.49 -19.10 5.41
C LEU A 72 -3.70 -19.83 6.50
N GLY A 73 -3.17 -19.07 7.45
CA GLY A 73 -2.31 -19.59 8.51
C GLY A 73 -0.84 -19.79 8.14
N LYS A 74 -0.40 -19.38 6.92
CA LYS A 74 1.00 -19.41 6.48
C LYS A 74 1.39 -18.15 5.73
N GLY A 75 2.71 -17.84 5.70
CA GLY A 75 3.24 -16.65 5.03
C GLY A 75 2.56 -15.38 5.50
N LEU A 76 2.39 -14.41 4.64
CA LEU A 76 1.69 -13.17 4.98
C LEU A 76 0.23 -13.40 5.37
N ALA A 77 -0.43 -14.43 4.79
CA ALA A 77 -1.81 -14.76 5.13
C ALA A 77 -1.98 -15.31 6.58
N ALA A 78 -0.89 -15.68 7.26
CA ALA A 78 -0.93 -15.99 8.71
C ALA A 78 -1.30 -14.75 9.54
N ASN A 79 -0.90 -13.58 9.09
CA ASN A 79 -1.16 -12.31 9.77
C ASN A 79 -2.56 -11.75 9.48
N MET A 80 -3.32 -12.44 8.63
CA MET A 80 -4.69 -12.09 8.26
C MET A 80 -5.74 -13.00 8.91
N VAL A 81 -5.34 -13.90 9.81
CA VAL A 81 -6.29 -14.80 10.45
C VAL A 81 -7.00 -14.04 11.57
N PRO A 82 -8.24 -13.57 11.35
CA PRO A 82 -9.05 -12.99 12.42
C PRO A 82 -9.48 -14.11 13.40
N ASP A 83 -9.96 -13.75 14.57
CA ASP A 83 -10.55 -14.68 15.54
C ASP A 83 -11.66 -15.54 14.91
N ASP A 84 -12.31 -15.02 13.88
CA ASP A 84 -13.31 -15.71 13.07
C ASP A 84 -12.93 -15.71 11.60
N THR A 85 -12.33 -16.79 11.10
CA THR A 85 -11.92 -16.96 9.69
C THR A 85 -13.07 -16.88 8.69
N ARG A 86 -14.34 -17.01 9.13
CA ARG A 86 -15.52 -16.81 8.27
C ARG A 86 -15.69 -15.37 7.81
N LYS A 87 -14.94 -14.44 8.35
CA LYS A 87 -14.96 -13.02 7.94
C LYS A 87 -13.95 -12.69 6.85
N ILE A 88 -13.09 -13.61 6.47
CA ILE A 88 -12.14 -13.37 5.36
C ILE A 88 -12.93 -13.25 4.07
N GLN A 89 -12.64 -12.18 3.32
CA GLN A 89 -13.19 -11.96 1.99
C GLN A 89 -12.07 -11.98 0.96
N MET A 90 -12.28 -12.70 -0.17
CA MET A 90 -11.40 -12.67 -1.32
C MET A 90 -12.12 -12.00 -2.48
N SER A 91 -11.44 -11.07 -3.14
CA SER A 91 -11.99 -10.29 -4.24
C SER A 91 -11.00 -10.22 -5.40
N LEU A 92 -11.52 -10.06 -6.61
CA LEU A 92 -10.76 -9.78 -7.82
C LEU A 92 -11.23 -8.46 -8.41
N THR A 93 -10.28 -7.62 -8.80
CA THR A 93 -10.58 -6.44 -9.61
C THR A 93 -9.80 -6.47 -10.92
N LEU A 94 -10.48 -6.17 -12.03
CA LEU A 94 -9.87 -5.86 -13.31
C LEU A 94 -9.82 -4.34 -13.46
N THR A 95 -8.70 -3.81 -13.91
CA THR A 95 -8.49 -2.37 -14.07
C THR A 95 -7.88 -2.06 -15.42
N TYR A 96 -8.48 -1.13 -16.15
CA TYR A 96 -7.99 -0.70 -17.47
C TYR A 96 -6.69 0.10 -17.35
N PRO A 97 -5.84 0.10 -18.41
CA PRO A 97 -4.58 0.83 -18.44
C PRO A 97 -4.73 2.30 -18.08
N GLY A 98 -3.78 2.84 -17.33
CA GLY A 98 -3.74 4.24 -16.92
C GLY A 98 -4.70 4.61 -15.79
N THR A 99 -5.64 3.74 -15.42
CA THR A 99 -6.59 3.99 -14.33
C THR A 99 -5.87 4.04 -12.98
N ILE A 100 -6.22 5.02 -12.16
CA ILE A 100 -5.80 5.16 -10.76
C ILE A 100 -6.99 4.80 -9.87
N LYS A 101 -6.80 3.85 -8.96
CA LYS A 101 -7.72 3.53 -7.86
C LYS A 101 -6.99 3.84 -6.55
N ALA A 102 -7.27 5.04 -6.00
CA ALA A 102 -6.59 5.57 -4.80
C ALA A 102 -7.39 6.76 -4.22
N ILE A 103 -7.15 7.17 -3.04
CA ILE A 103 -6.43 6.59 -1.92
C ILE A 103 -7.48 6.06 -0.96
N HIS A 104 -7.47 4.77 -0.69
CA HIS A 104 -8.31 4.13 0.30
C HIS A 104 -7.53 3.98 1.60
N TYR A 105 -8.21 3.91 2.73
CA TYR A 105 -7.62 3.55 3.99
C TYR A 105 -8.70 3.02 4.95
N HIS A 106 -8.28 2.14 5.84
CA HIS A 106 -9.12 1.47 6.80
C HIS A 106 -8.61 1.69 8.22
N SER A 107 -9.49 1.71 9.18
CA SER A 107 -9.12 1.77 10.60
C SER A 107 -9.10 0.42 11.30
N GLU A 108 -9.65 -0.61 10.64
CA GLU A 108 -9.75 -1.96 11.18
C GLU A 108 -9.23 -3.03 10.22
N GLN A 109 -9.48 -2.86 8.91
CA GLN A 109 -9.22 -3.87 7.91
C GLN A 109 -7.74 -3.94 7.55
N THR A 110 -7.22 -5.18 7.47
CA THR A 110 -5.93 -5.51 6.85
C THR A 110 -6.18 -6.04 5.44
N ASP A 111 -5.42 -5.57 4.48
CA ASP A 111 -5.45 -6.03 3.10
C ASP A 111 -4.22 -6.88 2.77
N LEU A 112 -4.40 -7.93 1.97
CA LEU A 112 -3.32 -8.68 1.33
C LEU A 112 -3.53 -8.62 -0.18
N TRP A 113 -2.66 -7.92 -0.89
CA TRP A 113 -2.76 -7.68 -2.32
C TRP A 113 -1.81 -8.56 -3.12
N ALA A 114 -2.30 -9.17 -4.20
CA ALA A 114 -1.52 -9.92 -5.17
C ALA A 114 -1.89 -9.47 -6.60
N PRO A 115 -1.15 -8.55 -7.23
CA PRO A 115 -1.31 -8.23 -8.64
C PRO A 115 -0.86 -9.43 -9.49
N VAL A 116 -1.80 -10.10 -10.17
CA VAL A 116 -1.54 -11.38 -10.88
C VAL A 116 -1.39 -11.21 -12.39
N SER A 117 -1.81 -10.08 -12.95
CA SER A 117 -1.74 -9.79 -14.39
C SER A 117 -1.41 -8.32 -14.63
N GLY A 118 -0.59 -8.04 -15.64
CA GLY A 118 -0.08 -6.71 -15.93
C GLY A 118 0.92 -6.23 -14.85
N MET A 119 1.13 -4.91 -14.80
CA MET A 119 1.99 -4.25 -13.81
C MET A 119 1.23 -3.11 -13.15
N VAL A 120 1.45 -2.91 -11.87
CA VAL A 120 0.90 -1.78 -11.10
C VAL A 120 2.00 -0.97 -10.42
N GLN A 121 1.77 0.32 -10.32
CA GLN A 121 2.46 1.21 -9.39
C GLN A 121 1.60 1.30 -8.14
N VAL A 122 1.97 0.56 -7.10
CA VAL A 122 1.30 0.61 -5.79
C VAL A 122 1.83 1.81 -5.02
N PHE A 123 0.92 2.57 -4.46
CA PHE A 123 1.16 3.68 -3.55
C PHE A 123 0.75 3.26 -2.14
N LEU A 124 1.63 3.52 -1.16
CA LEU A 124 1.34 3.36 0.26
C LEU A 124 1.74 4.64 1.00
N TYR A 125 0.92 5.04 1.99
CA TYR A 125 1.17 6.23 2.80
C TYR A 125 0.80 5.99 4.27
N ASP A 126 1.73 6.18 5.18
CA ASP A 126 1.48 6.01 6.61
C ASP A 126 0.72 7.21 7.19
N LEU A 127 -0.56 7.01 7.48
CA LEU A 127 -1.43 8.02 8.08
C LEU A 127 -1.39 8.01 9.61
N ARG A 128 -0.81 6.98 10.24
CA ARG A 128 -0.82 6.75 11.69
C ARG A 128 0.12 7.71 12.39
N ARG A 129 -0.43 8.67 13.11
CA ARG A 129 0.32 9.79 13.71
C ARG A 129 1.42 9.35 14.68
N HIS A 130 1.24 8.23 15.37
CA HIS A 130 2.20 7.71 16.35
C HIS A 130 3.10 6.59 15.78
N SER A 131 3.01 6.31 14.49
CA SER A 131 3.89 5.37 13.81
C SER A 131 5.30 5.95 13.67
N ARG A 132 6.31 5.07 13.72
CA ARG A 132 7.71 5.45 13.44
C ARG A 132 7.92 5.95 12.00
N THR A 133 7.02 5.57 11.11
CA THR A 133 7.05 5.92 9.69
C THR A 133 5.95 6.90 9.29
N PHE A 134 5.35 7.61 10.26
CA PHE A 134 4.30 8.59 9.98
C PHE A 134 4.68 9.52 8.82
N GLY A 135 3.79 9.65 7.85
CA GLY A 135 3.99 10.46 6.65
C GLY A 135 4.93 9.85 5.60
N ALA A 136 5.49 8.65 5.81
CA ALA A 136 6.28 7.98 4.80
C ALA A 136 5.41 7.58 3.60
N ILE A 137 6.00 7.66 2.40
CA ILE A 137 5.42 7.15 1.16
C ILE A 137 6.29 6.02 0.65
N ASN A 138 5.67 4.89 0.31
CA ASN A 138 6.32 3.83 -0.46
C ASN A 138 5.67 3.70 -1.84
N THR A 139 6.50 3.51 -2.85
CA THR A 139 6.10 3.09 -4.20
C THR A 139 6.61 1.68 -4.45
N ILE A 140 5.73 0.79 -4.89
CA ILE A 140 6.07 -0.59 -5.21
C ILE A 140 5.59 -0.87 -6.64
N PHE A 141 6.49 -1.33 -7.51
CA PHE A 141 6.12 -1.82 -8.82
C PHE A 141 5.94 -3.34 -8.73
N ALA A 142 4.69 -3.82 -8.76
CA ALA A 142 4.37 -5.23 -8.62
C ALA A 142 3.50 -5.73 -9.78
N GLY A 143 3.43 -7.05 -9.97
CA GLY A 143 2.65 -7.69 -11.01
C GLY A 143 3.43 -8.78 -11.74
N ARG A 144 3.09 -9.03 -13.00
CA ARG A 144 3.61 -10.16 -13.79
C ARG A 144 5.15 -10.33 -13.75
N PHE A 145 5.91 -9.23 -13.77
CA PHE A 145 7.37 -9.28 -13.77
C PHE A 145 7.99 -9.15 -12.37
N GLN A 146 7.18 -8.84 -11.39
CA GLN A 146 7.56 -8.79 -9.98
C GLN A 146 6.37 -9.28 -9.16
N PRO A 147 6.15 -10.61 -9.13
CA PRO A 147 4.99 -11.23 -8.49
C PRO A 147 5.16 -11.20 -6.98
N TRP A 148 4.68 -10.14 -6.37
CA TRP A 148 4.75 -9.90 -4.93
C TRP A 148 3.36 -9.87 -4.32
N GLU A 149 3.24 -10.47 -3.13
CA GLU A 149 2.18 -10.17 -2.20
C GLU A 149 2.56 -9.01 -1.31
N ILE A 150 1.58 -8.17 -0.99
CA ILE A 150 1.77 -6.97 -0.17
C ILE A 150 0.69 -6.96 0.91
N LEU A 151 1.11 -7.11 2.18
CA LEU A 151 0.24 -6.96 3.34
C LEU A 151 0.22 -5.50 3.79
N ILE A 152 -0.97 -4.94 3.91
CA ILE A 152 -1.21 -3.53 4.23
C ILE A 152 -2.02 -3.45 5.52
N PRO A 153 -1.44 -2.97 6.63
CA PRO A 153 -2.14 -2.88 7.90
C PRO A 153 -3.11 -1.69 7.96
N PRO A 154 -4.04 -1.68 8.93
CA PRO A 154 -4.90 -0.54 9.20
C PRO A 154 -4.12 0.76 9.39
N GLY A 155 -4.71 1.89 8.96
CA GLY A 155 -4.13 3.22 9.04
C GLY A 155 -3.07 3.52 7.99
N VAL A 156 -2.80 2.61 7.05
CA VAL A 156 -1.96 2.86 5.87
C VAL A 156 -2.86 3.17 4.67
N GLY A 157 -2.77 4.40 4.16
CA GLY A 157 -3.42 4.80 2.93
C GLY A 157 -2.79 4.08 1.75
N HIS A 158 -3.62 3.55 0.83
CA HIS A 158 -3.16 2.74 -0.27
C HIS A 158 -3.95 2.95 -1.55
N GLY A 159 -3.35 2.57 -2.65
CA GLY A 159 -3.94 2.63 -3.97
C GLY A 159 -2.95 2.20 -5.03
N TYR A 160 -3.37 2.20 -6.29
CA TYR A 160 -2.49 1.84 -7.38
C TYR A 160 -2.88 2.53 -8.69
N LYS A 161 -1.91 2.60 -9.61
CA LYS A 161 -2.09 2.93 -11.03
C LYS A 161 -1.79 1.71 -11.88
N ALA A 162 -2.69 1.37 -12.80
CA ALA A 162 -2.46 0.33 -13.80
C ALA A 162 -1.44 0.84 -14.84
N LEU A 163 -0.35 0.10 -15.03
CA LEU A 163 0.74 0.45 -15.94
C LEU A 163 0.65 -0.34 -17.25
N GLY A 164 1.29 0.22 -18.29
CA GLY A 164 1.35 -0.42 -19.60
C GLY A 164 0.08 -0.24 -20.42
N VAL A 165 -0.17 -1.16 -21.35
CA VAL A 165 -1.26 -1.08 -22.35
C VAL A 165 -2.31 -2.17 -22.21
N GLU A 166 -2.08 -3.13 -21.30
CA GLU A 166 -3.01 -4.23 -21.02
C GLU A 166 -3.74 -4.00 -19.70
N PRO A 167 -4.98 -4.47 -19.56
CA PRO A 167 -5.68 -4.48 -18.27
C PRO A 167 -4.90 -5.29 -17.23
N ILE A 168 -4.93 -4.82 -15.99
CA ILE A 168 -4.35 -5.55 -14.88
C ILE A 168 -5.42 -6.30 -14.09
N GLN A 169 -5.03 -7.36 -13.44
CA GLN A 169 -5.86 -8.06 -12.46
C GLN A 169 -5.15 -8.06 -11.11
N LEU A 170 -5.88 -7.64 -10.09
CA LEU A 170 -5.45 -7.67 -8.70
C LEU A 170 -6.40 -8.57 -7.91
N VAL A 171 -5.87 -9.65 -7.33
CA VAL A 171 -6.56 -10.44 -6.30
C VAL A 171 -6.18 -9.86 -4.95
N TYR A 172 -7.16 -9.73 -4.06
CA TYR A 172 -6.88 -9.28 -2.69
C TYR A 172 -7.77 -10.00 -1.68
N LEU A 173 -7.18 -10.27 -0.52
CA LEU A 173 -7.88 -10.76 0.65
C LEU A 173 -8.00 -9.63 1.66
N THR A 174 -9.11 -9.63 2.41
CA THR A 174 -9.31 -8.78 3.57
C THR A 174 -9.64 -9.64 4.78
N ASP A 175 -9.15 -9.26 5.96
CA ASP A 175 -9.38 -10.00 7.22
C ASP A 175 -10.80 -9.85 7.77
N ARG A 176 -11.64 -9.11 7.06
CA ARG A 176 -13.06 -8.90 7.37
C ARG A 176 -13.88 -8.62 6.12
N HIS A 177 -15.19 -8.78 6.22
CA HIS A 177 -16.09 -8.44 5.13
C HIS A 177 -16.11 -6.92 4.90
N TYR A 178 -16.40 -6.52 3.65
CA TYR A 178 -16.56 -5.13 3.27
C TYR A 178 -17.49 -4.38 4.25
N ASN A 179 -17.00 -3.30 4.80
CA ASN A 179 -17.73 -2.41 5.68
C ASN A 179 -17.66 -0.97 5.15
N PRO A 180 -18.77 -0.41 4.60
CA PRO A 180 -18.78 0.95 4.06
C PRO A 180 -18.46 2.03 5.11
N ALA A 181 -18.60 1.73 6.41
CA ALA A 181 -18.24 2.66 7.47
C ALA A 181 -16.71 2.70 7.74
N ASP A 182 -15.96 1.69 7.29
CA ASP A 182 -14.49 1.61 7.37
C ASP A 182 -13.81 1.77 5.98
N GLU A 183 -14.57 2.00 4.92
CA GLU A 183 -14.07 2.32 3.59
C GLU A 183 -13.84 3.83 3.47
N LEU A 184 -12.70 4.31 3.95
CA LEU A 184 -12.36 5.73 4.00
C LEU A 184 -11.56 6.13 2.77
N ARG A 185 -11.67 7.41 2.33
CA ARG A 185 -11.05 7.86 1.10
C ARG A 185 -10.43 9.25 1.22
N ILE A 186 -9.29 9.40 0.55
CA ILE A 186 -8.62 10.68 0.29
C ILE A 186 -8.54 10.82 -1.24
N ALA A 187 -8.65 12.05 -1.75
CA ALA A 187 -8.48 12.30 -3.18
C ALA A 187 -7.09 11.83 -3.67
N TYR A 188 -7.04 11.10 -4.81
CA TYR A 188 -5.79 10.56 -5.36
C TYR A 188 -4.73 11.64 -5.62
N ASN A 189 -5.16 12.85 -5.90
CA ASN A 189 -4.35 14.03 -6.20
C ASN A 189 -4.31 15.03 -5.03
N HIS A 190 -4.50 14.57 -3.80
CA HIS A 190 -4.49 15.44 -2.62
C HIS A 190 -3.19 16.27 -2.56
N PRO A 191 -3.26 17.62 -2.53
CA PRO A 191 -2.09 18.47 -2.71
C PRO A 191 -1.04 18.30 -1.61
N ASP A 192 -1.47 18.04 -0.38
CA ASP A 192 -0.55 17.89 0.75
C ASP A 192 0.10 16.50 0.84
N ILE A 193 -0.40 15.48 0.11
CA ILE A 193 0.29 14.19 -0.08
C ILE A 193 1.29 14.33 -1.22
N ALA A 194 0.93 15.10 -2.25
CA ALA A 194 1.76 15.43 -3.39
C ALA A 194 2.40 14.19 -4.07
N TYR A 195 1.64 13.08 -4.16
CA TYR A 195 2.17 11.88 -4.80
C TYR A 195 2.21 12.04 -6.33
N ASP A 196 3.32 11.59 -6.92
CA ASP A 196 3.52 11.69 -8.37
C ASP A 196 3.05 10.42 -9.09
N TRP A 197 1.87 10.52 -9.70
CA TRP A 197 1.28 9.44 -10.49
C TRP A 197 1.77 9.42 -11.95
N GLU A 198 2.57 10.40 -12.38
CA GLU A 198 3.05 10.49 -13.74
C GLU A 198 4.17 9.49 -14.03
N ILE A 199 4.34 9.13 -15.31
CA ILE A 199 5.46 8.29 -15.75
C ILE A 199 6.74 9.11 -15.64
N GLN A 200 7.73 8.57 -14.93
CA GLN A 200 8.99 9.24 -14.70
C GLN A 200 9.87 9.17 -15.97
N HIS A 201 10.34 10.31 -16.40
CA HIS A 201 11.40 10.40 -17.42
C HIS A 201 12.77 10.19 -16.73
N LYS A 202 13.53 9.21 -17.22
CA LYS A 202 14.87 8.89 -16.72
C LYS A 202 15.90 9.15 -17.79
#